data_9d8a9ca96663311b33677ef879529b48
#
_entry.id   9d8a9ca96663311b33677ef879529b48
#
_cell.length_a   1.000
_cell.length_b   1.000
_cell.length_c   1.000
_cell.angle_alpha   90.00
_cell.angle_beta   90.00
_cell.angle_gamma   90.00
#
_symmetry.space_group_name_H-M   'P 1'
#
loop_
_entity.id
_entity.type
_entity.pdbx_description
1 polymer ?
#
loop_
_entity_poly.entity_id
_entity_poly.type
_entity_poly.pdbx_seq_one_letter_code
_entity_poly.pdbx_strand_id
1 'polypeptide(L)'
;DILSTAEIGETGVDEQAAIIFKYDSGQMALLAAGVRTRTPHEATILGTDGYIRLHSSWWNGSKGTLVRGNDSEPLETPTVGNGYNYEAEEVARCVAEGLIESPAMPHDESITIMGTLDTIRAQWGLKYPMES
;
A
#
# COMPACT_ATOMS: atom_id res chain seq x y z
N ASP A 1 -7.84 7.45 -12.52
CA ASP A 1 -7.99 6.26 -13.38
C ASP A 1 -7.24 5.08 -12.80
N ILE A 2 -7.81 3.87 -12.94
CA ILE A 2 -7.19 2.61 -12.51
C ILE A 2 -7.14 1.69 -13.73
N LEU A 3 -5.95 1.16 -14.02
CA LEU A 3 -5.72 0.14 -15.03
C LEU A 3 -5.08 -1.06 -14.35
N SER A 4 -5.61 -2.26 -14.57
CA SER A 4 -5.07 -3.45 -13.93
C SER A 4 -5.24 -4.71 -14.77
N THR A 5 -4.37 -5.67 -14.53
CA THR A 5 -4.46 -7.03 -15.08
C THR A 5 -3.99 -8.03 -14.05
N ALA A 6 -4.53 -9.24 -14.08
CA ALA A 6 -4.11 -10.33 -13.22
C ALA A 6 -4.08 -11.65 -13.97
N GLU A 7 -3.25 -12.57 -13.50
CA GLU A 7 -3.31 -13.99 -13.83
C GLU A 7 -4.12 -14.70 -12.76
N ILE A 8 -5.22 -15.30 -13.18
CA ILE A 8 -6.09 -16.09 -12.30
C ILE A 8 -5.65 -17.54 -12.37
N GLY A 9 -5.26 -18.09 -11.22
CA GLY A 9 -4.78 -19.43 -11.10
C GLY A 9 -5.89 -20.49 -11.13
N GLU A 10 -5.49 -21.75 -11.08
CA GLU A 10 -6.39 -22.91 -11.12
C GLU A 10 -7.41 -22.93 -9.97
N THR A 11 -7.10 -22.28 -8.85
CA THR A 11 -7.99 -22.19 -7.69
C THR A 11 -9.00 -21.05 -7.77
N GLY A 12 -8.96 -20.27 -8.88
CA GLY A 12 -9.89 -19.16 -9.11
C GLY A 12 -9.54 -17.87 -8.35
N VAL A 13 -8.31 -17.74 -7.85
CA VAL A 13 -7.81 -16.51 -7.22
C VAL A 13 -6.66 -15.91 -8.05
N ASP A 14 -6.39 -14.64 -7.86
CA ASP A 14 -5.28 -13.95 -8.49
C ASP A 14 -3.93 -14.45 -7.95
N GLU A 15 -3.09 -15.00 -8.83
CA GLU A 15 -1.75 -15.46 -8.49
C GLU A 15 -0.69 -14.39 -8.75
N GLN A 16 -0.96 -13.49 -9.68
CA GLN A 16 -0.09 -12.38 -10.04
C GLN A 16 -0.93 -11.21 -10.57
N ALA A 17 -0.59 -10.00 -10.18
CA ALA A 17 -1.29 -8.79 -10.62
C ALA A 17 -0.32 -7.64 -10.89
N ALA A 18 -0.71 -6.77 -11.84
CA ALA A 18 -0.08 -5.49 -12.10
C ALA A 18 -1.17 -4.40 -12.16
N ILE A 19 -0.91 -3.28 -11.49
CA ILE A 19 -1.89 -2.20 -11.32
C ILE A 19 -1.20 -0.86 -11.60
N ILE A 20 -1.88 0.03 -12.30
CA ILE A 20 -1.45 1.41 -12.55
C ILE A 20 -2.55 2.34 -12.05
N PHE A 21 -2.19 3.24 -11.13
CA PHE A 21 -3.02 4.38 -10.76
C PHE A 21 -2.55 5.63 -11.50
N LYS A 22 -3.51 6.37 -12.05
CA LYS A 22 -3.28 7.72 -12.58
C LYS A 22 -4.18 8.69 -11.83
N TYR A 23 -3.56 9.62 -11.13
CA TYR A 23 -4.24 10.65 -10.35
C TYR A 23 -4.51 11.90 -11.21
N ASP A 24 -5.56 12.65 -10.87
CA ASP A 24 -5.98 13.85 -11.61
C ASP A 24 -4.91 14.96 -11.56
N SER A 25 -4.12 14.99 -10.50
CA SER A 25 -2.97 15.88 -10.33
C SER A 25 -1.73 15.49 -11.14
N GLY A 26 -1.79 14.40 -11.91
CA GLY A 26 -0.75 13.95 -12.85
C GLY A 26 0.23 12.92 -12.31
N GLN A 27 0.19 12.61 -11.01
CA GLN A 27 1.03 11.54 -10.46
C GLN A 27 0.55 10.18 -10.96
N MET A 28 1.47 9.21 -10.91
CA MET A 28 1.19 7.82 -11.23
C MET A 28 1.80 6.90 -10.17
N ALA A 29 1.12 5.78 -9.90
CA ALA A 29 1.67 4.70 -9.12
C ALA A 29 1.61 3.39 -9.92
N LEU A 30 2.68 2.60 -9.84
CA LEU A 30 2.78 1.28 -10.45
C LEU A 30 2.99 0.26 -9.34
N LEU A 31 2.11 -0.73 -9.27
CA LEU A 31 2.16 -1.78 -8.27
C LEU A 31 2.21 -3.14 -8.95
N ALA A 32 2.93 -4.06 -8.34
CA ALA A 32 2.93 -5.46 -8.74
C ALA A 32 2.87 -6.34 -7.48
N ALA A 33 2.07 -7.39 -7.55
CA ALA A 33 1.94 -8.39 -6.51
C ALA A 33 1.97 -9.80 -7.12
N GLY A 34 2.43 -10.77 -6.35
CA GLY A 34 2.41 -12.16 -6.80
C GLY A 34 2.63 -13.12 -5.65
N VAL A 35 1.81 -14.16 -5.55
CA VAL A 35 1.91 -15.18 -4.50
C VAL A 35 2.90 -16.28 -4.87
N ARG A 36 3.19 -16.47 -6.17
CA ARG A 36 4.11 -17.50 -6.69
C ARG A 36 5.48 -16.95 -7.09
N THR A 37 5.66 -15.63 -7.05
CA THR A 37 6.91 -14.96 -7.41
C THR A 37 7.50 -14.23 -6.22
N ARG A 38 8.83 -14.29 -6.09
CA ARG A 38 9.53 -13.53 -5.06
C ARG A 38 9.81 -12.12 -5.59
N THR A 39 9.20 -11.12 -4.96
CA THR A 39 9.46 -9.70 -5.25
C THR A 39 10.48 -9.12 -4.25
N PRO A 40 11.12 -8.00 -4.57
CA PRO A 40 12.04 -7.33 -3.64
C PRO A 40 11.36 -6.79 -2.38
N HIS A 41 10.04 -6.63 -2.35
CA HIS A 41 9.27 -6.00 -1.28
C HIS A 41 9.76 -4.59 -0.94
N GLU A 42 10.11 -3.83 -1.97
CA GLU A 42 10.57 -2.44 -1.90
C GLU A 42 9.53 -1.50 -2.49
N ALA A 43 9.58 -0.23 -2.08
CA ALA A 43 8.82 0.84 -2.72
C ALA A 43 9.74 2.01 -3.06
N THR A 44 9.47 2.71 -4.17
CA THR A 44 10.21 3.89 -4.57
C THR A 44 9.26 5.04 -4.85
N ILE A 45 9.50 6.18 -4.21
CA ILE A 45 8.76 7.43 -4.40
C ILE A 45 9.66 8.34 -5.23
N LEU A 46 9.24 8.63 -6.46
CA LEU A 46 10.00 9.43 -7.42
C LEU A 46 9.53 10.89 -7.39
N GLY A 47 10.47 11.81 -7.28
CA GLY A 47 10.25 13.25 -7.38
C GLY A 47 11.14 13.88 -8.47
N THR A 48 10.98 15.17 -8.72
CA THR A 48 11.76 15.91 -9.73
C THR A 48 13.24 16.09 -9.35
N ASP A 49 13.52 16.18 -8.06
CA ASP A 49 14.87 16.48 -7.55
C ASP A 49 15.58 15.25 -6.96
N GLY A 50 14.91 14.12 -6.96
CA GLY A 50 15.44 12.87 -6.39
C GLY A 50 14.36 11.84 -6.12
N TYR A 51 14.71 10.84 -5.34
CA TYR A 51 13.76 9.78 -4.97
C TYR A 51 14.03 9.23 -3.57
N ILE A 52 13.01 8.63 -2.98
CA ILE A 52 13.12 7.85 -1.74
C ILE A 52 12.88 6.38 -2.09
N ARG A 53 13.82 5.52 -1.72
CA ARG A 53 13.67 4.08 -1.80
C ARG A 53 13.45 3.52 -0.41
N LEU A 54 12.27 2.95 -0.16
CA LEU A 54 11.97 2.16 1.03
C LEU A 54 12.48 0.74 0.83
N HIS A 55 13.29 0.27 1.76
CA HIS A 55 13.94 -1.03 1.66
C HIS A 55 12.96 -2.18 1.92
N SER A 56 13.42 -3.41 1.70
CA SER A 56 12.63 -4.64 1.88
C SER A 56 11.83 -4.66 3.18
N SER A 57 10.59 -5.11 3.02
CA SER A 57 9.48 -4.94 3.96
C SER A 57 9.06 -3.47 4.08
N TRP A 58 8.92 -2.80 2.91
CA TRP A 58 8.59 -1.38 2.78
C TRP A 58 7.38 -0.94 3.63
N TRP A 59 6.43 -1.83 3.87
CA TRP A 59 5.25 -1.58 4.71
C TRP A 59 5.59 -1.35 6.19
N ASN A 60 6.77 -1.74 6.63
CA ASN A 60 7.27 -1.44 7.96
C ASN A 60 7.81 0.01 8.05
N GLY A 61 8.26 0.58 6.93
CA GLY A 61 8.75 1.96 6.84
C GLY A 61 9.98 2.28 7.67
N SER A 62 10.67 1.27 8.22
CA SER A 62 11.77 1.48 9.19
C SER A 62 13.09 1.90 8.55
N LYS A 63 13.30 1.59 7.27
CA LYS A 63 14.56 1.87 6.56
C LYS A 63 14.32 2.31 5.13
N GLY A 64 15.10 3.29 4.70
CA GLY A 64 15.07 3.80 3.34
C GLY A 64 16.37 4.49 2.96
N THR A 65 16.39 5.02 1.75
CA THR A 65 17.47 5.87 1.24
C THR A 65 16.85 7.04 0.48
N LEU A 66 17.24 8.25 0.84
CA LEU A 66 16.95 9.44 0.07
C LEU A 66 18.13 9.68 -0.90
N VAL A 67 17.80 9.84 -2.18
CA VAL A 67 18.80 10.13 -3.23
C VAL A 67 18.48 11.47 -3.88
N ARG A 68 19.46 12.36 -3.94
CA ARG A 68 19.37 13.66 -4.63
C ARG A 68 20.62 13.86 -5.49
N GLY A 69 20.45 13.87 -6.80
CA GLY A 69 21.58 13.91 -7.73
C GLY A 69 22.52 12.73 -7.50
N ASN A 70 23.77 13.00 -7.10
CA ASN A 70 24.77 11.97 -6.78
C ASN A 70 24.89 11.67 -5.28
N ASP A 71 24.13 12.37 -4.45
CA ASP A 71 24.18 12.22 -3.01
C ASP A 71 23.13 11.20 -2.54
N SER A 72 23.46 10.39 -1.55
CA SER A 72 22.56 9.46 -0.93
C SER A 72 22.65 9.53 0.60
N GLU A 73 21.50 9.57 1.24
CA GLU A 73 21.35 9.67 2.69
C GLU A 73 20.49 8.50 3.20
N PRO A 74 20.95 7.72 4.19
CA PRO A 74 20.12 6.69 4.80
C PRO A 74 19.02 7.34 5.63
N LEU A 75 17.82 6.76 5.53
CA LEU A 75 16.66 7.10 6.35
C LEU A 75 16.39 5.93 7.30
N GLU A 76 16.35 6.20 8.59
CA GLU A 76 16.02 5.21 9.60
C GLU A 76 14.95 5.75 10.55
N THR A 77 13.88 4.99 10.71
CA THR A 77 12.79 5.27 11.65
C THR A 77 12.62 4.01 12.51
N PRO A 78 13.34 3.90 13.63
CA PRO A 78 13.26 2.73 14.49
C PRO A 78 11.82 2.53 14.99
N THR A 79 11.31 1.31 14.86
CA THR A 79 10.00 0.91 15.39
C THR A 79 10.18 0.09 16.67
N VAL A 80 9.23 0.21 17.59
CA VAL A 80 9.17 -0.61 18.80
C VAL A 80 8.42 -1.90 18.46
N GLY A 81 9.05 -3.06 18.72
CA GLY A 81 8.44 -4.35 18.45
C GLY A 81 8.12 -4.55 16.97
N ASN A 82 6.90 -5.01 16.69
CA ASN A 82 6.39 -5.25 15.34
C ASN A 82 5.48 -4.12 14.79
N GLY A 83 5.32 -3.03 15.55
CA GLY A 83 4.53 -1.86 15.15
C GLY A 83 3.05 -1.88 15.56
N TYR A 84 2.48 -3.03 15.92
CA TYR A 84 1.06 -3.11 16.33
C TYR A 84 0.73 -2.35 17.62
N ASN A 85 1.75 -2.07 18.45
CA ASN A 85 1.57 -1.21 19.62
C ASN A 85 1.07 0.19 19.26
N TYR A 86 1.48 0.75 18.11
CA TYR A 86 1.03 2.08 17.67
C TYR A 86 -0.45 2.12 17.34
N GLU A 87 -1.00 1.05 16.73
CA GLU A 87 -2.43 0.93 16.48
C GLU A 87 -3.21 0.88 17.82
N ALA A 88 -2.73 0.07 18.77
CA ALA A 88 -3.35 -0.03 20.09
C ALA A 88 -3.31 1.29 20.86
N GLU A 89 -2.19 2.02 20.80
CA GLU A 89 -2.04 3.35 21.42
C GLU A 89 -3.00 4.37 20.79
N GLU A 90 -3.12 4.38 19.47
CA GLU A 90 -4.05 5.27 18.76
C GLU A 90 -5.51 4.97 19.12
N VAL A 91 -5.90 3.70 19.18
CA VAL A 91 -7.25 3.30 19.62
C VAL A 91 -7.49 3.77 21.06
N ALA A 92 -6.54 3.55 21.97
CA ALA A 92 -6.67 3.99 23.36
C ALA A 92 -6.81 5.52 23.47
N ARG A 93 -6.05 6.28 22.69
CA ARG A 93 -6.16 7.74 22.60
C ARG A 93 -7.54 8.18 22.10
N CYS A 94 -8.01 7.61 20.98
CA CYS A 94 -9.31 7.94 20.41
C CYS A 94 -10.46 7.68 21.41
N VAL A 95 -10.42 6.52 22.08
CA VAL A 95 -11.44 6.18 23.11
C VAL A 95 -11.39 7.18 24.27
N ALA A 96 -10.21 7.53 24.76
CA ALA A 96 -10.06 8.51 25.86
C ALA A 96 -10.56 9.90 25.48
N GLU A 97 -10.44 10.30 24.22
CA GLU A 97 -10.92 11.57 23.68
C GLU A 97 -12.40 11.55 23.24
N GLY A 98 -13.06 10.39 23.32
CA GLY A 98 -14.46 10.21 22.90
C GLY A 98 -14.65 10.23 21.38
N LEU A 99 -13.60 9.99 20.61
CA LEU A 99 -13.66 9.90 19.15
C LEU A 99 -14.23 8.53 18.73
N ILE A 100 -15.06 8.53 17.68
CA ILE A 100 -15.67 7.31 17.12
C ILE A 100 -14.79 6.68 16.01
N GLU A 101 -13.81 7.42 15.52
CA GLU A 101 -12.84 6.98 14.51
C GLU A 101 -11.50 7.69 14.73
N SER A 102 -10.43 7.09 14.20
CA SER A 102 -9.12 7.71 14.20
C SER A 102 -8.99 8.73 13.05
N PRO A 103 -8.52 9.96 13.30
CA PRO A 103 -8.21 10.89 12.23
C PRO A 103 -7.02 10.43 11.34
N ALA A 104 -6.22 9.47 11.80
CA ALA A 104 -5.13 8.89 11.01
C ALA A 104 -5.65 7.89 9.97
N MET A 105 -6.81 7.26 10.22
CA MET A 105 -7.48 6.32 9.31
C MET A 105 -9.00 6.42 9.49
N PRO A 106 -9.64 7.45 8.92
CA PRO A 106 -11.09 7.63 9.02
C PRO A 106 -11.85 6.51 8.30
N HIS A 107 -13.11 6.30 8.67
CA HIS A 107 -13.98 5.29 8.03
C HIS A 107 -14.12 5.51 6.51
N ASP A 108 -14.23 6.77 6.08
CA ASP A 108 -14.34 7.11 4.66
C ASP A 108 -13.08 6.71 3.86
N GLU A 109 -11.90 6.80 4.45
CA GLU A 109 -10.66 6.30 3.83
C GLU A 109 -10.69 4.79 3.64
N SER A 110 -11.11 4.06 4.68
CA SER A 110 -11.27 2.60 4.59
C SER A 110 -12.27 2.20 3.50
N ILE A 111 -13.41 2.89 3.41
CA ILE A 111 -14.43 2.65 2.37
C ILE A 111 -13.87 2.96 0.98
N THR A 112 -13.11 4.04 0.82
CA THR A 112 -12.48 4.44 -0.44
C THR A 112 -11.46 3.40 -0.91
N ILE A 113 -10.63 2.88 0.00
CA ILE A 113 -9.66 1.81 -0.29
C ILE A 113 -10.39 0.55 -0.73
N MET A 114 -11.44 0.13 -0.02
CA MET A 114 -12.24 -1.05 -0.38
C MET A 114 -12.92 -0.89 -1.75
N GLY A 115 -13.49 0.29 -2.05
CA GLY A 115 -14.05 0.60 -3.36
C GLY A 115 -13.01 0.56 -4.48
N THR A 116 -11.77 0.95 -4.20
CA THR A 116 -10.65 0.82 -5.12
C THR A 116 -10.32 -0.64 -5.41
N LEU A 117 -10.26 -1.50 -4.39
CA LEU A 117 -10.05 -2.94 -4.54
C LEU A 117 -11.19 -3.60 -5.33
N ASP A 118 -12.44 -3.21 -5.08
CA ASP A 118 -13.60 -3.71 -5.84
C ASP A 118 -13.51 -3.33 -7.31
N THR A 119 -13.10 -2.10 -7.62
CA THR A 119 -12.87 -1.64 -8.99
C THR A 119 -11.80 -2.47 -9.70
N ILE A 120 -10.69 -2.77 -9.02
CA ILE A 120 -9.61 -3.59 -9.55
C ILE A 120 -10.11 -5.02 -9.82
N ARG A 121 -10.77 -5.66 -8.85
CA ARG A 121 -11.32 -7.03 -8.99
C ARG A 121 -12.35 -7.10 -10.13
N ALA A 122 -13.17 -6.06 -10.30
CA ALA A 122 -14.13 -5.99 -11.39
C ALA A 122 -13.47 -6.00 -12.77
N GLN A 123 -12.30 -5.35 -12.94
CA GLN A 123 -11.52 -5.40 -14.18
C GLN A 123 -11.04 -6.81 -14.52
N TRP A 124 -10.79 -7.65 -13.52
CA TRP A 124 -10.34 -9.03 -13.67
C TRP A 124 -11.49 -10.03 -13.81
N GLY A 125 -12.72 -9.60 -13.56
CA GLY A 125 -13.88 -10.48 -13.47
C GLY A 125 -13.83 -11.41 -12.25
N LEU A 126 -12.98 -11.10 -11.26
CA LEU A 126 -12.79 -11.91 -10.07
C LEU A 126 -13.94 -11.71 -9.08
N LYS A 127 -14.61 -12.81 -8.74
CA LYS A 127 -15.63 -12.90 -7.68
C LYS A 127 -15.26 -13.99 -6.71
N TYR A 128 -15.36 -13.69 -5.43
CA TYR A 128 -15.15 -14.71 -4.42
C TYR A 128 -16.40 -15.58 -4.25
N PRO A 129 -16.26 -16.87 -3.84
CA PRO A 129 -17.39 -17.79 -3.73
C PRO A 129 -18.52 -17.30 -2.82
N MET A 130 -18.22 -16.47 -1.80
CA MET A 130 -19.22 -15.91 -0.89
C MET A 130 -20.00 -14.71 -1.46
N GLU A 131 -19.62 -14.22 -2.64
CA GLU A 131 -20.25 -13.08 -3.31
C GLU A 131 -21.23 -13.52 -4.41
N SER A 132 -21.42 -14.83 -4.59
CA SER A 132 -22.28 -15.44 -5.61
C SER A 132 -23.68 -15.72 -5.09
#